data_7650aa4777b781ebd32cfe746f92de12
#
_entry.id   7650aa4777b781ebd32cfe746f92de12
#
_cell.length_a   1.000
_cell.length_b   1.000
_cell.length_c   1.000
_cell.angle_alpha   90.00
_cell.angle_beta   90.00
_cell.angle_gamma   90.00
#
_symmetry.space_group_name_H-M   'P 1'
#
loop_
_entity.id
_entity.type
_entity.pdbx_description
1 polymer ?
#
loop_
_entity_poly.entity_id
_entity_poly.type
_entity_poly.pdbx_seq_one_letter_code
_entity_poly.pdbx_strand_id
1 'polypeptide(L)'
;MRRRFVPSTPFSTPVMLMIPTYTTVKGVDAKTFGDKDMINCSFKSFGGTEQTTNDLHTVIDTAYVETWYRPDIKSDCRIRVMETGKVYEILGEVENIDMRNQFAKFKVRAVKGGA
;
A
#
# COMPACT_ATOMS: atom_id res chain seq x y z
N MET A 1 18.32 1.87 -27.39
CA MET A 1 18.50 1.04 -26.19
C MET A 1 17.55 1.48 -25.09
N ARG A 2 16.76 0.55 -24.57
CA ARG A 2 15.84 0.86 -23.48
C ARG A 2 16.59 0.97 -22.17
N ARG A 3 16.36 2.05 -21.45
CA ARG A 3 16.87 2.16 -20.11
C ARG A 3 16.11 1.26 -19.18
N ARG A 4 16.83 0.54 -18.35
CA ARG A 4 16.25 -0.24 -17.28
C ARG A 4 15.76 0.71 -16.19
N PHE A 5 14.59 0.45 -15.65
CA PHE A 5 14.09 1.21 -14.50
C PHE A 5 15.03 0.98 -13.31
N VAL A 6 15.41 2.08 -12.67
CA VAL A 6 16.16 2.03 -11.42
C VAL A 6 15.41 2.90 -10.42
N PRO A 7 15.06 2.35 -9.24
CA PRO A 7 14.36 3.15 -8.22
C PRO A 7 15.20 4.37 -7.83
N SER A 8 14.51 5.50 -7.66
CA SER A 8 15.18 6.76 -7.29
C SER A 8 15.55 6.81 -5.81
N THR A 9 14.92 5.97 -4.99
CA THR A 9 15.17 5.92 -3.55
C THR A 9 15.39 4.47 -3.14
N PRO A 10 16.20 4.23 -2.09
CA PRO A 10 16.45 2.87 -1.63
C PRO A 10 15.21 2.26 -0.99
N PHE A 11 15.11 0.94 -1.03
CA PHE A 11 14.05 0.20 -0.36
C PHE A 11 14.45 -0.02 1.10
N SER A 12 14.29 1.02 1.89
CA SER A 12 14.76 1.03 3.28
C SER A 12 13.65 1.08 4.33
N THR A 13 12.40 1.21 3.88
CA THR A 13 11.27 1.28 4.80
C THR A 13 10.63 -0.10 4.93
N PRO A 14 10.69 -0.73 6.12
CA PRO A 14 10.05 -2.02 6.33
C PRO A 14 8.54 -1.85 6.51
N VAL A 15 7.77 -2.63 5.78
CA VAL A 15 6.32 -2.67 5.89
C VAL A 15 5.86 -4.12 5.95
N MET A 16 4.76 -4.34 6.65
CA MET A 16 4.14 -5.66 6.70
C MET A 16 3.05 -5.74 5.64
N LEU A 17 3.18 -6.69 4.73
CA LEU A 17 2.14 -6.97 3.73
C LEU A 17 1.00 -7.70 4.42
N MET A 18 -0.21 -7.15 4.32
CA MET A 18 -1.40 -7.71 4.92
C MET A 18 -2.33 -8.21 3.81
N ILE A 19 -2.64 -9.49 3.86
CA ILE A 19 -3.46 -10.15 2.85
C ILE A 19 -4.90 -10.28 3.38
N PRO A 20 -5.92 -9.98 2.56
CA PRO A 20 -7.30 -10.14 3.00
C PRO A 20 -7.71 -11.60 3.00
N THR A 21 -8.48 -11.96 4.01
CA THR A 21 -9.14 -13.25 4.11
C THR A 21 -10.63 -13.01 4.17
N TYR A 22 -11.38 -13.69 3.32
CA TYR A 22 -12.83 -13.57 3.25
C TYR A 22 -13.44 -14.77 3.92
N THR A 23 -14.30 -14.52 4.91
CA THR A 23 -14.99 -15.58 5.64
C THR A 23 -16.49 -15.28 5.69
N THR A 24 -17.30 -16.32 5.70
CA THR A 24 -18.75 -16.18 5.86
C THR A 24 -19.12 -16.71 7.23
N VAL A 25 -19.66 -15.86 8.08
CA VAL A 25 -20.13 -16.23 9.41
C VAL A 25 -21.62 -15.87 9.50
N LYS A 26 -22.44 -16.87 9.77
CA LYS A 26 -23.90 -16.70 9.89
C LYS A 26 -24.51 -15.99 8.67
N GLY A 27 -24.04 -16.32 7.49
CA GLY A 27 -24.55 -15.74 6.25
C GLY A 27 -24.03 -14.34 5.93
N VAL A 28 -23.13 -13.80 6.76
CA VAL A 28 -22.54 -12.49 6.55
C VAL A 28 -21.08 -12.66 6.14
N ASP A 29 -20.71 -12.05 5.02
CA ASP A 29 -19.32 -12.06 4.58
C ASP A 29 -18.50 -11.07 5.40
N ALA A 30 -17.37 -11.55 5.92
CA ALA A 30 -16.44 -10.73 6.67
C ALA A 30 -15.09 -10.75 6.00
N LYS A 31 -14.45 -9.58 5.92
CA LYS A 31 -13.10 -9.43 5.38
C LYS A 31 -12.16 -9.07 6.51
N THR A 32 -11.15 -9.90 6.73
CA THR A 32 -10.11 -9.66 7.72
C THR A 32 -8.75 -9.62 7.04
N PHE A 33 -7.79 -8.95 7.66
CA PHE A 33 -6.44 -8.85 7.12
C PHE A 33 -5.47 -9.56 8.05
N GLY A 34 -4.65 -10.43 7.48
CA GLY A 34 -3.61 -11.13 8.21
C GLY A 34 -2.24 -10.74 7.71
N ASP A 35 -1.27 -10.73 8.62
CA ASP A 35 0.11 -10.45 8.27
C ASP A 35 0.67 -11.59 7.43
N LYS A 36 1.30 -11.24 6.31
CA LYS A 36 1.90 -12.23 5.40
C LYS A 36 3.41 -12.23 5.51
N ASP A 37 4.04 -11.15 5.06
CA ASP A 37 5.49 -11.03 5.02
C ASP A 37 5.88 -9.59 5.27
N MET A 38 7.04 -9.41 5.90
CA MET A 38 7.66 -8.11 5.98
C MET A 38 8.48 -7.86 4.72
N ILE A 39 8.25 -6.75 4.06
CA ILE A 39 8.97 -6.37 2.85
C ILE A 39 9.61 -5.00 3.04
N ASN A 40 10.71 -4.77 2.36
CA ASN A 40 11.34 -3.46 2.32
C ASN A 40 10.89 -2.72 1.07
N CYS A 41 10.59 -1.45 1.21
CA CYS A 41 10.12 -0.64 0.12
C CYS A 41 10.64 0.78 0.20
N SER A 42 10.46 1.52 -0.89
CA SER A 42 10.60 2.97 -0.89
C SER A 42 9.22 3.55 -0.61
N PHE A 43 9.09 4.29 0.47
CA PHE A 43 7.83 4.89 0.89
C PHE A 43 7.95 6.40 0.74
N LYS A 44 7.28 6.95 -0.28
CA LYS A 44 7.29 8.37 -0.56
C LYS A 44 5.96 8.99 -0.22
N SER A 45 5.92 9.63 0.92
CA SER A 45 4.76 10.44 1.29
C SER A 45 4.77 11.73 0.47
N PHE A 46 3.64 12.07 -0.12
CA PHE A 46 3.53 13.36 -0.81
C PHE A 46 2.67 14.34 -0.01
N GLY A 47 2.80 14.27 1.31
CA GLY A 47 2.08 15.14 2.23
C GLY A 47 0.63 14.69 2.37
N GLY A 48 -0.15 15.43 3.05
CA GLY A 48 -1.58 15.16 3.12
C GLY A 48 -2.29 15.88 1.98
N THR A 49 -3.34 15.27 1.48
CA THR A 49 -4.27 15.93 0.58
C THR A 49 -5.38 16.51 1.43
N GLU A 50 -5.53 17.82 1.37
CA GLU A 50 -6.58 18.49 2.11
C GLU A 50 -7.86 18.49 1.28
N GLN A 51 -8.94 17.99 1.87
CA GLN A 51 -10.27 18.03 1.27
C GLN A 51 -11.19 18.86 2.15
N THR A 52 -11.97 19.72 1.51
CA THR A 52 -12.98 20.50 2.20
C THR A 52 -14.35 19.93 1.86
N THR A 53 -15.07 19.48 2.89
CA THR A 53 -16.42 18.96 2.73
C THR A 53 -17.26 19.55 3.85
N ASN A 54 -18.31 20.30 3.51
CA ASN A 54 -19.22 20.93 4.51
C ASN A 54 -18.44 21.74 5.56
N ASP A 55 -17.50 22.56 5.11
CA ASP A 55 -16.64 23.40 5.96
C ASP A 55 -15.70 22.61 6.88
N LEU A 56 -15.56 21.33 6.66
CA LEU A 56 -14.59 20.52 7.37
C LEU A 56 -13.37 20.24 6.49
N HIS A 57 -12.19 20.39 7.07
CA HIS A 57 -10.94 20.07 6.38
C HIS A 57 -10.47 18.70 6.82
N THR A 58 -10.31 17.79 5.87
CA THR A 58 -9.80 16.46 6.11
C THR A 58 -8.46 16.29 5.41
N VAL A 59 -7.44 15.93 6.16
CA VAL A 59 -6.12 15.62 5.60
C VAL A 59 -6.05 14.11 5.38
N ILE A 60 -5.77 13.72 4.16
CA ILE A 60 -5.64 12.32 3.78
C ILE A 60 -4.16 12.03 3.53
N ASP A 61 -3.59 11.14 4.35
CA ASP A 61 -2.21 10.70 4.16
C ASP A 61 -2.14 9.76 2.96
N THR A 62 -1.42 10.18 1.95
CA THR A 62 -1.20 9.38 0.75
C THR A 62 0.29 9.24 0.50
N ALA A 63 0.67 8.16 -0.16
CA ALA A 63 2.07 7.89 -0.47
C ALA A 63 2.17 7.02 -1.71
N TYR A 64 3.35 7.04 -2.33
CA TYR A 64 3.72 6.08 -3.35
C TYR A 64 4.68 5.08 -2.76
N VAL A 65 4.47 3.81 -3.08
CA VAL A 65 5.31 2.71 -2.63
C VAL A 65 5.93 2.04 -3.83
N GLU A 66 7.24 1.88 -3.80
CA GLU A 66 7.97 1.08 -4.78
C GLU A 66 8.70 -0.04 -4.05
N THR A 67 8.63 -1.24 -4.58
CA THR A 67 9.28 -2.40 -3.96
C THR A 67 9.57 -3.45 -5.04
N TRP A 68 10.15 -4.57 -4.62
CA TRP A 68 10.35 -5.71 -5.50
C TRP A 68 8.99 -6.25 -5.94
N TYR A 69 8.91 -6.68 -7.18
CA TYR A 69 7.67 -7.27 -7.70
C TYR A 69 7.31 -8.52 -6.93
N ARG A 70 6.06 -8.60 -6.51
CA ARG A 70 5.49 -9.78 -5.86
C ARG A 70 4.08 -10.00 -6.38
N PRO A 71 3.76 -11.21 -6.86
CA PRO A 71 2.42 -11.48 -7.38
C PRO A 71 1.34 -11.46 -6.29
N ASP A 72 1.72 -11.57 -5.02
CA ASP A 72 0.76 -11.53 -3.91
C ASP A 72 0.39 -10.11 -3.47
N ILE A 73 1.08 -9.08 -3.97
CA ILE A 73 0.69 -7.70 -3.73
C ILE A 73 -0.40 -7.33 -4.72
N LYS A 74 -1.62 -7.20 -4.23
CA LYS A 74 -2.81 -6.91 -5.04
C LYS A 74 -3.53 -5.68 -4.50
N SER A 75 -4.44 -5.14 -5.29
CA SER A 75 -5.18 -3.93 -4.92
C SER A 75 -6.07 -4.08 -3.69
N ASP A 76 -6.39 -5.30 -3.30
CA ASP A 76 -7.19 -5.57 -2.09
C ASP A 76 -6.35 -5.76 -0.84
N CYS A 77 -5.03 -5.68 -0.96
CA CYS A 77 -4.12 -5.82 0.17
C CYS A 77 -3.98 -4.51 0.94
N ARG A 78 -3.39 -4.61 2.13
CA ARG A 78 -2.99 -3.47 2.94
C ARG A 78 -1.53 -3.61 3.32
N ILE A 79 -0.91 -2.52 3.72
CA ILE A 79 0.43 -2.53 4.27
C ILE A 79 0.43 -1.79 5.61
N ARG A 80 1.26 -2.26 6.54
CA ARG A 80 1.47 -1.57 7.81
C ARG A 80 2.93 -1.14 7.89
N VAL A 81 3.15 0.17 8.02
CA VAL A 81 4.51 0.69 8.20
C VAL A 81 4.98 0.30 9.60
N MET A 82 6.04 -0.50 9.65
CA MET A 82 6.49 -1.08 10.93
C MET A 82 6.97 -0.03 11.92
N GLU A 83 7.55 1.06 11.41
CA GLU A 83 8.10 2.11 12.24
C GLU A 83 7.03 2.91 12.97
N THR A 84 5.90 3.16 12.34
CA THR A 84 4.83 3.99 12.90
C THR A 84 3.59 3.19 13.30
N GLY A 85 3.46 1.98 12.80
CA GLY A 85 2.26 1.17 13.01
C GLY A 85 1.05 1.58 12.17
N LYS A 86 1.19 2.59 11.32
CA LYS A 86 0.08 3.03 10.48
C LYS A 86 -0.22 2.03 9.39
N VAL A 87 -1.51 1.82 9.16
CA VAL A 87 -2.00 0.92 8.12
C VAL A 87 -2.47 1.74 6.93
N TYR A 88 -2.08 1.30 5.75
CA TYR A 88 -2.44 1.94 4.49
C TYR A 88 -3.13 0.94 3.58
N GLU A 89 -4.13 1.41 2.84
CA GLU A 89 -4.79 0.61 1.81
C GLU A 89 -4.23 0.96 0.44
N ILE A 90 -4.19 -0.02 -0.47
CA ILE A 90 -3.72 0.20 -1.83
C ILE A 90 -4.84 0.81 -2.66
N LEU A 91 -4.51 1.88 -3.38
CA LEU A 91 -5.44 2.56 -4.27
C LEU A 91 -5.15 2.18 -5.71
N GLY A 92 -6.18 1.71 -6.41
CA GLY A 92 -6.02 1.32 -7.79
C GLY A 92 -5.21 0.04 -7.97
N GLU A 93 -4.60 -0.10 -9.12
CA GLU A 93 -3.85 -1.29 -9.44
C GLU A 93 -2.38 -1.17 -9.06
N VAL A 94 -1.78 -2.30 -8.75
CA VAL A 94 -0.33 -2.39 -8.53
C VAL A 94 0.34 -2.45 -9.90
N GLU A 95 1.19 -1.48 -10.17
CA GLU A 95 1.90 -1.42 -11.44
C GLU A 95 3.11 -2.35 -11.41
N ASN A 96 3.20 -3.22 -12.39
CA ASN A 96 4.41 -4.01 -12.65
C ASN A 96 5.27 -3.18 -13.60
N ILE A 97 6.27 -2.49 -13.06
CA ILE A 97 7.04 -1.50 -13.82
C ILE A 97 7.70 -2.15 -15.04
N ASP A 98 7.42 -1.58 -16.21
CA ASP A 98 7.91 -2.07 -17.50
C ASP A 98 7.52 -3.53 -17.79
N MET A 99 6.56 -4.07 -17.05
CA MET A 99 6.09 -5.46 -17.19
C MET A 99 7.23 -6.48 -17.09
N ARG A 100 8.25 -6.18 -16.30
CA ARG A 100 9.44 -7.03 -16.18
C ARG A 100 9.44 -7.96 -14.98
N ASN A 101 8.40 -7.91 -14.16
CA ASN A 101 8.32 -8.70 -12.93
C ASN A 101 9.52 -8.48 -12.00
N GLN A 102 10.01 -7.26 -11.99
CA GLN A 102 11.19 -6.89 -11.18
C GLN A 102 10.83 -5.91 -10.08
N PHE A 103 10.08 -4.87 -10.41
CA PHE A 103 9.67 -3.84 -9.47
C PHE A 103 8.17 -3.60 -9.58
N ALA A 104 7.56 -3.28 -8.45
CA ALA A 104 6.15 -2.90 -8.36
C ALA A 104 6.03 -1.50 -7.78
N LYS A 105 5.04 -0.78 -8.24
CA LYS A 105 4.72 0.56 -7.75
C LYS A 105 3.23 0.66 -7.52
N PHE A 106 2.84 1.23 -6.40
CA PHE A 106 1.43 1.43 -6.11
C PHE A 106 1.26 2.64 -5.20
N LYS A 107 0.07 3.19 -5.26
CA LYS A 107 -0.34 4.32 -4.44
C LYS A 107 -1.11 3.81 -3.24
N VAL A 108 -0.88 4.41 -2.09
CA VAL A 108 -1.56 4.00 -0.86
C VAL A 108 -2.14 5.21 -0.14
N ARG A 109 -3.13 4.93 0.69
CA ARG A 109 -3.79 5.94 1.52
C ARG A 109 -3.97 5.37 2.93
N ALA A 110 -3.74 6.19 3.94
CA ALA A 110 -3.91 5.78 5.33
C ALA A 110 -5.35 5.35 5.59
N VAL A 111 -5.49 4.21 6.28
CA VAL A 111 -6.80 3.71 6.68
C VAL A 111 -7.26 4.46 7.90
N LYS A 112 -8.44 5.06 7.81
CA LYS A 112 -9.02 5.80 8.91
C LYS A 112 -9.51 4.82 9.98
N GLY A 113 -9.26 5.14 11.24
CA GLY A 113 -9.64 4.27 12.35
C GLY A 113 -8.61 3.23 12.70
N GLY A 114 -7.47 3.21 12.02
CA GLY A 114 -6.24 2.53 12.45
C GLY A 114 -6.23 1.04 12.32
N ALA A 115 -7.00 0.37 11.71
CA ALA A 115 -6.78 -1.07 11.60
C ALA A 115 -7.57 -1.71 10.51
#